data_e0df5e95bea2a4462f787fc19245d7e6
#
_entry.id   e0df5e95bea2a4462f787fc19245d7e6
#
_cell.length_a   1.000
_cell.length_b   1.000
_cell.length_c   1.000
_cell.angle_alpha   90.00
_cell.angle_beta   90.00
_cell.angle_gamma   90.00
#
_symmetry.space_group_name_H-M   'P 1'
#
loop_
_entity.id
_entity.type
_entity.pdbx_description
1 polymer ?
#
loop_
_entity_poly.entity_id
_entity_poly.type
_entity_poly.pdbx_seq_one_letter_code
_entity_poly.pdbx_strand_id
1 'polypeptide(L)'
;MFVRERRISAFVASSRVQRTARFPAERLQGPPKVKALRSPGLPEDPAHTNARKYLASGGPILTLDLGDLERASRFLEAIRLLKAANLGDARTLLVHPWTTTHSRLKEEARLQAGVTPGLVRVSVGLEDPLDLLALFEEALEAV
;
A
#
# COMPACT_ATOMS: atom_id res chain seq x y z
N MET A 1 -21.82 -19.93 -18.52
CA MET A 1 -20.53 -19.62 -19.17
C MET A 1 -19.91 -18.35 -18.63
N PHE A 2 -20.55 -17.21 -18.66
CA PHE A 2 -20.03 -15.90 -18.20
C PHE A 2 -19.55 -15.82 -16.75
N VAL A 3 -20.20 -16.50 -15.82
CA VAL A 3 -19.84 -16.44 -14.38
C VAL A 3 -18.51 -17.16 -14.09
N ARG A 4 -18.21 -18.22 -14.83
CA ARG A 4 -16.99 -19.02 -14.65
C ARG A 4 -15.76 -18.27 -15.18
N GLU A 5 -15.89 -17.59 -16.32
CA GLU A 5 -14.82 -16.79 -16.92
C GLU A 5 -14.50 -15.55 -16.07
N ARG A 6 -15.51 -14.87 -15.51
CA ARG A 6 -15.31 -13.76 -14.58
C ARG A 6 -14.58 -14.19 -13.30
N ARG A 7 -14.86 -15.39 -12.78
CA ARG A 7 -14.15 -15.91 -11.59
C ARG A 7 -12.69 -16.24 -11.89
N ILE A 8 -12.38 -16.78 -13.06
CA ILE A 8 -11.00 -17.07 -13.46
C ILE A 8 -10.24 -15.76 -13.67
N SER A 9 -10.82 -14.78 -14.36
CA SER A 9 -10.19 -13.48 -14.58
C SER A 9 -9.92 -12.74 -13.25
N ALA A 10 -10.89 -12.75 -12.33
CA ALA A 10 -10.73 -12.14 -11.01
C ALA A 10 -9.66 -12.86 -10.17
N PHE A 11 -9.59 -14.19 -10.25
CA PHE A 11 -8.56 -14.97 -9.56
C PHE A 11 -7.15 -14.69 -10.10
N VAL A 12 -6.99 -14.65 -11.43
CA VAL A 12 -5.71 -14.35 -12.08
C VAL A 12 -5.26 -12.91 -11.76
N ALA A 13 -6.18 -11.95 -11.86
CA ALA A 13 -5.90 -10.57 -11.48
C ALA A 13 -5.49 -10.46 -10.01
N SER A 14 -6.23 -11.10 -9.12
CA SER A 14 -5.93 -11.11 -7.68
C SER A 14 -4.55 -11.70 -7.39
N SER A 15 -4.19 -12.83 -7.96
CA SER A 15 -2.87 -13.46 -7.74
C SER A 15 -1.72 -12.63 -8.32
N ARG A 16 -1.93 -11.92 -9.42
CA ARG A 16 -0.95 -11.00 -9.99
C ARG A 16 -0.74 -9.79 -9.08
N VAL A 17 -1.81 -9.13 -8.68
CA VAL A 17 -1.77 -7.97 -7.79
C VAL A 17 -1.02 -8.28 -6.49
N GLN A 18 -1.24 -9.46 -5.94
CA GLN A 18 -0.56 -9.91 -4.72
C GLN A 18 0.96 -10.05 -4.90
N ARG A 19 1.40 -10.62 -6.02
CA ARG A 19 2.83 -10.70 -6.37
C ARG A 19 3.41 -9.30 -6.61
N THR A 20 2.66 -8.45 -7.33
CA THR A 20 3.03 -7.06 -7.57
C THR A 20 3.18 -6.27 -6.27
N ALA A 21 2.33 -6.50 -5.28
CA ALA A 21 2.42 -5.84 -3.98
C ALA A 21 3.60 -6.32 -3.12
N ARG A 22 3.88 -7.62 -3.16
CA ARG A 22 4.94 -8.22 -2.35
C ARG A 22 6.32 -7.73 -2.75
N PHE A 23 6.60 -7.63 -4.03
CA PHE A 23 7.93 -7.29 -4.54
C PHE A 23 8.43 -5.91 -4.06
N PRO A 24 7.71 -4.79 -4.28
CA PRO A 24 8.13 -3.51 -3.73
C PRO A 24 8.10 -3.50 -2.19
N ALA A 25 7.18 -4.22 -1.54
CA ALA A 25 7.16 -4.31 -0.09
C ALA A 25 8.45 -4.91 0.48
N GLU A 26 8.98 -5.99 -0.11
CA GLU A 26 10.25 -6.60 0.28
C GLU A 26 11.45 -5.67 0.08
N ARG A 27 11.42 -4.83 -0.96
CA ARG A 27 12.52 -3.94 -1.32
C ARG A 27 12.51 -2.61 -0.57
N LEU A 28 11.33 -2.12 -0.23
CA LEU A 28 11.15 -0.87 0.50
C LEU A 28 11.25 -1.03 2.02
N GLN A 29 11.44 -2.27 2.52
CA GLN A 29 11.75 -2.50 3.93
C GLN A 29 13.18 -2.00 4.24
N GLY A 30 13.27 -1.10 5.23
CA GLY A 30 14.53 -0.68 5.81
C GLY A 30 15.30 0.48 5.17
N PRO A 31 14.86 1.15 4.09
CA PRO A 31 15.51 2.39 3.70
C PRO A 31 15.35 3.43 4.81
N PRO A 32 16.36 4.30 5.03
CA PRO A 32 16.31 5.29 6.11
C PRO A 32 15.14 6.28 5.99
N LYS A 33 14.49 6.32 4.84
CA LYS A 33 13.36 7.19 4.53
C LYS A 33 11.99 6.60 4.86
N VAL A 34 11.89 5.29 5.06
CA VAL A 34 10.66 4.59 5.45
C VAL A 34 10.78 4.15 6.90
N LYS A 35 10.08 4.82 7.79
CA LYS A 35 10.07 4.53 9.22
C LYS A 35 9.47 3.17 9.54
N ALA A 36 8.39 2.83 8.85
CA ALA A 36 7.73 1.52 8.95
C ALA A 36 7.01 1.18 7.66
N LEU A 37 7.02 -0.10 7.32
CA LEU A 37 6.23 -0.67 6.23
C LEU A 37 5.38 -1.82 6.79
N ARG A 38 4.12 -1.86 6.40
CA ARG A 38 3.20 -2.94 6.76
C ARG A 38 2.64 -3.56 5.50
N SER A 39 2.78 -4.85 5.39
CA SER A 39 2.19 -5.67 4.34
C SER A 39 1.98 -7.08 4.88
N PRO A 40 0.75 -7.56 5.04
CA PRO A 40 0.49 -8.88 5.63
C PRO A 40 1.09 -10.05 4.85
N GLY A 41 1.54 -9.82 3.61
CA GLY A 41 2.28 -10.79 2.81
C GLY A 41 3.73 -11.02 3.25
N LEU A 42 4.30 -10.11 4.05
CA LEU A 42 5.66 -10.22 4.55
C LEU A 42 5.71 -11.03 5.83
N PRO A 43 6.69 -11.94 5.99
CA PRO A 43 6.81 -12.77 7.20
C PRO A 43 6.97 -11.96 8.49
N GLU A 44 7.60 -10.79 8.41
CA GLU A 44 7.88 -9.89 9.53
C GLU A 44 6.68 -9.05 9.95
N ASP A 45 5.62 -8.99 9.12
CA ASP A 45 4.43 -8.22 9.46
C ASP A 45 3.65 -8.91 10.60
N PRO A 46 3.28 -8.19 11.67
CA PRO A 46 2.50 -8.76 12.77
C PRO A 46 1.17 -9.42 12.37
N ALA A 47 0.59 -9.00 11.23
CA ALA A 47 -0.63 -9.60 10.69
C ALA A 47 -0.38 -10.84 9.83
N HIS A 48 0.89 -11.21 9.56
CA HIS A 48 1.24 -12.31 8.65
C HIS A 48 0.61 -13.65 9.03
N THR A 49 0.68 -14.01 10.31
CA THR A 49 0.10 -15.27 10.81
C THR A 49 -1.41 -15.35 10.55
N ASN A 50 -2.13 -14.26 10.81
CA ASN A 50 -3.57 -14.19 10.54
C ASN A 50 -3.86 -14.19 9.04
N ALA A 51 -3.06 -13.47 8.25
CA ALA A 51 -3.19 -13.47 6.80
C ALA A 51 -3.04 -14.88 6.23
N ARG A 52 -2.04 -15.62 6.65
CA ARG A 52 -1.84 -17.02 6.23
C ARG A 52 -2.94 -17.97 6.67
N LYS A 53 -3.59 -17.70 7.79
CA LYS A 53 -4.66 -18.54 8.31
C LYS A 53 -5.98 -18.33 7.56
N TYR A 54 -6.28 -17.10 7.20
CA TYR A 54 -7.61 -16.73 6.68
C TYR A 54 -7.63 -16.30 5.22
N LEU A 55 -6.47 -15.98 4.64
CA LEU A 55 -6.36 -15.51 3.26
C LEU A 55 -5.47 -16.44 2.44
N ALA A 56 -5.71 -16.51 1.15
CA ALA A 56 -4.85 -17.23 0.21
C ALA A 56 -3.45 -16.57 0.09
N SER A 57 -3.34 -15.28 0.44
CA SER A 57 -2.08 -14.52 0.46
C SER A 57 -2.23 -13.25 1.28
N GLY A 58 -1.19 -12.41 1.34
CA GLY A 58 -1.18 -11.15 2.10
C GLY A 58 -2.07 -10.02 1.56
N GLY A 59 -2.64 -10.18 0.36
CA GLY A 59 -3.47 -9.15 -0.27
C GLY A 59 -2.66 -8.02 -0.95
N PRO A 60 -3.37 -7.06 -1.57
CA PRO A 60 -2.75 -6.00 -2.36
C PRO A 60 -2.48 -4.70 -1.59
N ILE A 61 -2.83 -4.66 -0.32
CA ILE A 61 -2.71 -3.44 0.49
C ILE A 61 -1.39 -3.44 1.24
N LEU A 62 -0.68 -2.33 1.14
CA LEU A 62 0.46 -2.03 1.99
C LEU A 62 0.37 -0.59 2.53
N THR A 63 1.08 -0.32 3.61
CA THR A 63 1.21 1.02 4.15
C THR A 63 2.69 1.35 4.36
N LEU A 64 3.01 2.62 4.08
CA LEU A 64 4.31 3.23 4.34
C LEU A 64 4.12 4.32 5.39
N ASP A 65 4.87 4.27 6.47
CA ASP A 65 4.99 5.40 7.40
C ASP A 65 6.32 6.11 7.12
N LEU A 66 6.22 7.34 6.66
CA LEU A 66 7.37 8.18 6.30
C LEU A 66 7.82 9.07 7.46
N GLY A 67 7.18 8.94 8.63
CA GLY A 67 7.55 9.61 9.87
C GLY A 67 6.68 10.80 10.21
N ASP A 68 6.50 11.74 9.30
CA ASP A 68 5.74 12.95 9.54
C ASP A 68 4.91 13.40 8.31
N LEU A 69 4.11 14.44 8.52
CA LEU A 69 3.20 14.98 7.51
C LEU A 69 3.96 15.59 6.31
N GLU A 70 5.04 16.28 6.57
CA GLU A 70 5.80 16.97 5.51
C GLU A 70 6.43 15.96 4.54
N ARG A 71 7.04 14.92 5.08
CA ARG A 71 7.63 13.84 4.30
C ARG A 71 6.57 13.08 3.49
N ALA A 72 5.41 12.78 4.10
CA ALA A 72 4.30 12.15 3.39
C ALA A 72 3.77 13.04 2.25
N SER A 73 3.67 14.34 2.46
CA SER A 73 3.25 15.29 1.43
C SER A 73 4.23 15.35 0.27
N ARG A 74 5.52 15.48 0.54
CA ARG A 74 6.59 15.50 -0.49
C ARG A 74 6.58 14.21 -1.31
N PHE A 75 6.47 13.06 -0.66
CA PHE A 75 6.36 11.78 -1.34
C PHE A 75 5.14 11.72 -2.26
N LEU A 76 3.97 12.13 -1.77
CA LEU A 76 2.74 12.11 -2.57
C LEU A 76 2.75 13.13 -3.72
N GLU A 77 3.45 14.23 -3.59
CA GLU A 77 3.66 15.20 -4.68
C GLU A 77 4.59 14.64 -5.76
N ALA A 78 5.66 13.96 -5.35
CA ALA A 78 6.66 13.41 -6.25
C ALA A 78 6.16 12.16 -7.01
N ILE A 79 5.40 11.30 -6.34
CA ILE A 79 4.99 10.02 -6.94
C ILE A 79 3.97 10.19 -8.07
N ARG A 80 4.27 9.64 -9.24
CA ARG A 80 3.44 9.70 -10.45
C ARG A 80 2.39 8.58 -10.52
N LEU A 81 1.67 8.40 -9.42
CA LEU A 81 0.55 7.45 -9.31
C LEU A 81 -0.73 8.18 -8.88
N LEU A 82 -1.87 7.54 -9.08
CA LEU A 82 -3.17 8.12 -8.76
C LEU A 82 -3.38 8.24 -7.25
N LYS A 83 -3.88 9.39 -6.82
CA LYS A 83 -4.29 9.65 -5.44
C LYS A 83 -5.79 9.48 -5.34
N ALA A 84 -6.23 8.39 -4.72
CA ALA A 84 -7.66 8.07 -4.53
C ALA A 84 -7.87 7.18 -3.30
N ALA A 85 -9.01 7.36 -2.65
CA ALA A 85 -9.37 6.58 -1.46
C ALA A 85 -9.91 5.18 -1.78
N ASN A 86 -10.13 4.85 -3.04
CA ASN A 86 -10.66 3.58 -3.50
C ASN A 86 -9.69 2.42 -3.25
N LEU A 87 -10.19 1.21 -3.37
CA LEU A 87 -9.46 -0.04 -3.25
C LEU A 87 -9.82 -0.97 -4.41
N GLY A 88 -8.87 -1.82 -4.82
CA GLY A 88 -9.13 -2.88 -5.79
C GLY A 88 -9.25 -2.43 -7.25
N ASP A 89 -8.71 -1.28 -7.59
CA ASP A 89 -8.57 -0.84 -8.98
C ASP A 89 -7.45 -1.63 -9.69
N ALA A 90 -7.50 -1.70 -11.02
CA ALA A 90 -6.42 -2.25 -11.83
C ALA A 90 -5.14 -1.39 -11.77
N ARG A 91 -5.26 -0.14 -11.38
CA ARG A 91 -4.17 0.82 -11.18
C ARG A 91 -3.81 0.92 -9.70
N THR A 92 -2.55 1.15 -9.42
CA THR A 92 -2.10 1.44 -8.05
C THR A 92 -2.64 2.79 -7.59
N LEU A 93 -3.27 2.80 -6.43
CA LEU A 93 -3.88 3.98 -5.81
C LEU A 93 -3.21 4.28 -4.46
N LEU A 94 -2.92 5.55 -4.23
CA LEU A 94 -2.39 6.04 -2.97
C LEU A 94 -3.40 6.94 -2.27
N VAL A 95 -3.41 6.88 -0.96
CA VAL A 95 -4.17 7.81 -0.13
C VAL A 95 -3.37 8.17 1.11
N HIS A 96 -3.52 9.41 1.56
CA HIS A 96 -3.00 9.90 2.84
C HIS A 96 -4.14 9.92 3.85
N PRO A 97 -4.30 8.87 4.69
CA PRO A 97 -5.47 8.75 5.56
C PRO A 97 -5.62 9.91 6.55
N TRP A 98 -4.51 10.45 7.03
CA TRP A 98 -4.49 11.54 7.99
C TRP A 98 -5.24 12.79 7.50
N THR A 99 -5.04 13.20 6.26
CA THR A 99 -5.65 14.41 5.68
C THR A 99 -6.92 14.16 4.90
N THR A 100 -7.28 12.90 4.62
CA THR A 100 -8.42 12.54 3.77
C THR A 100 -9.44 11.70 4.53
N THR A 101 -9.30 10.38 4.49
CA THR A 101 -10.32 9.44 5.00
C THR A 101 -10.57 9.56 6.51
N HIS A 102 -9.59 10.00 7.29
CA HIS A 102 -9.67 10.15 8.74
C HIS A 102 -9.63 11.62 9.20
N SER A 103 -9.71 12.57 8.27
CA SER A 103 -9.58 14.02 8.57
C SER A 103 -10.61 14.56 9.56
N ARG A 104 -11.79 13.93 9.62
CA ARG A 104 -12.87 14.32 10.55
C ARG A 104 -12.67 13.82 11.99
N LEU A 105 -11.76 12.86 12.19
CA LEU A 105 -11.44 12.37 13.52
C LEU A 105 -10.48 13.31 14.25
N LYS A 106 -10.60 13.39 15.56
CA LYS A 106 -9.60 14.04 16.40
C LYS A 106 -8.25 13.31 16.29
N GLU A 107 -7.17 14.01 16.52
CA GLU A 107 -5.81 13.48 16.43
C GLU A 107 -5.60 12.20 17.23
N GLU A 108 -6.04 12.21 18.51
CA GLU A 108 -5.97 11.04 19.37
C GLU A 108 -6.66 9.81 18.78
N ALA A 109 -7.85 10.00 18.19
CA ALA A 109 -8.60 8.91 17.56
C ALA A 109 -7.91 8.38 16.28
N ARG A 110 -7.25 9.26 15.51
CA ARG A 110 -6.42 8.84 14.38
C ARG A 110 -5.25 7.97 14.83
N LEU A 111 -4.52 8.43 15.84
CA LEU A 111 -3.38 7.70 16.38
C LEU A 111 -3.79 6.36 17.01
N GLN A 112 -4.91 6.30 17.73
CA GLN A 112 -5.48 5.04 18.24
C GLN A 112 -5.89 4.07 17.14
N ALA A 113 -6.33 4.59 15.99
CA ALA A 113 -6.63 3.79 14.80
C ALA A 113 -5.36 3.38 14.01
N GLY A 114 -4.15 3.74 14.47
CA GLY A 114 -2.89 3.47 13.79
C GLY A 114 -2.62 4.38 12.60
N VAL A 115 -3.37 5.47 12.46
CA VAL A 115 -3.18 6.46 11.41
C VAL A 115 -2.26 7.55 11.92
N THR A 116 -1.00 7.52 11.50
CA THR A 116 0.02 8.52 11.82
C THR A 116 0.03 9.65 10.78
N PRO A 117 0.62 10.83 11.11
CA PRO A 117 0.78 11.91 10.13
C PRO A 117 1.61 11.52 8.90
N GLY A 118 2.53 10.57 9.03
CA GLY A 118 3.38 10.09 7.95
C GLY A 118 2.83 8.91 7.17
N LEU A 119 1.63 8.39 7.50
CA LEU A 119 1.09 7.17 6.92
C LEU A 119 0.54 7.39 5.52
N VAL A 120 1.04 6.62 4.57
CA VAL A 120 0.48 6.50 3.21
C VAL A 120 -0.02 5.08 3.01
N ARG A 121 -1.28 4.92 2.61
CA ARG A 121 -1.85 3.62 2.22
C ARG A 121 -1.78 3.45 0.71
N VAL A 122 -1.33 2.28 0.28
CA VAL A 122 -1.22 1.90 -1.12
C VAL A 122 -2.13 0.71 -1.40
N SER A 123 -2.99 0.84 -2.40
CA SER A 123 -3.73 -0.28 -3.01
C SER A 123 -3.05 -0.62 -4.33
N VAL A 124 -2.27 -1.68 -4.35
CA VAL A 124 -1.47 -2.07 -5.51
C VAL A 124 -2.36 -2.60 -6.62
N GLY A 125 -2.06 -2.20 -7.85
CA GLY A 125 -2.74 -2.59 -9.07
C GLY A 125 -2.03 -3.70 -9.85
N LEU A 126 -2.15 -3.65 -11.18
CA LEU A 126 -1.65 -4.67 -12.11
C LEU A 126 -0.39 -4.22 -12.86
N GLU A 127 0.24 -3.12 -12.45
CA GLU A 127 1.47 -2.62 -13.03
C GLU A 127 2.59 -3.66 -12.95
N ASP A 128 3.65 -3.46 -13.74
CA ASP A 128 4.87 -4.24 -13.57
C ASP A 128 5.51 -3.94 -12.21
N PRO A 129 5.92 -4.97 -11.44
CA PRO A 129 6.50 -4.77 -10.11
C PRO A 129 7.78 -3.93 -10.10
N LEU A 130 8.61 -4.04 -11.15
CA LEU A 130 9.85 -3.28 -11.28
C LEU A 130 9.57 -1.80 -11.55
N ASP A 131 8.62 -1.52 -12.46
CA ASP A 131 8.19 -0.15 -12.76
C ASP A 131 7.58 0.50 -11.52
N LEU A 132 6.76 -0.25 -10.80
CA LEU A 132 6.15 0.23 -9.57
C LEU A 132 7.21 0.54 -8.50
N LEU A 133 8.19 -0.35 -8.31
CA LEU A 133 9.30 -0.12 -7.38
C LEU A 133 10.09 1.13 -7.76
N ALA A 134 10.43 1.30 -9.03
CA ALA A 134 11.17 2.47 -9.51
C ALA A 134 10.44 3.79 -9.22
N LEU A 135 9.10 3.83 -9.39
CA LEU A 135 8.28 4.99 -9.05
C LEU A 135 8.31 5.31 -7.54
N PHE A 136 8.31 4.28 -6.68
CA PHE A 136 8.43 4.47 -5.24
C PHE A 136 9.81 4.98 -4.84
N GLU A 137 10.88 4.41 -5.40
CA GLU A 137 12.26 4.82 -5.11
C GLU A 137 12.50 6.27 -5.56
N GLU A 138 12.09 6.64 -6.79
CA GLU A 138 12.16 8.01 -7.29
C GLU A 138 11.43 9.00 -6.36
N ALA A 139 10.21 8.66 -5.93
CA ALA A 139 9.45 9.53 -5.04
C ALA A 139 10.06 9.64 -3.63
N LEU A 140 10.70 8.58 -3.15
CA LEU A 140 11.42 8.59 -1.88
C LEU A 140 12.68 9.46 -1.92
N GLU A 141 13.24 9.75 -3.08
CA GLU A 141 14.36 10.70 -3.18
C GLU A 141 13.97 12.13 -2.78
N ALA A 142 12.70 12.48 -2.91
CA ALA A 142 12.16 13.77 -2.53
C ALA A 142 11.93 13.94 -1.00
N VAL A 143 12.14 12.89 -0.21
CA VAL A 143 11.78 12.80 1.23
C VAL A 143 13.00 12.90 2.14
#